data_332bfa29268cfe31fc702ccbf8448d5c
#
_entry.id   332bfa29268cfe31fc702ccbf8448d5c
#
_cell.length_a   1.000
_cell.length_b   1.000
_cell.length_c   1.000
_cell.angle_alpha   90.00
_cell.angle_beta   90.00
_cell.angle_gamma   90.00
#
_symmetry.space_group_name_H-M   'P 1'
#
loop_
_entity.id
_entity.type
_entity.pdbx_description
1 polymer ?
#
loop_
_entity_poly.entity_id
_entity_poly.type
_entity_poly.pdbx_seq_one_letter_code
_entity_poly.pdbx_strand_id
1 'polypeptide(L)'
;MSTAPPPLAADLTAGLRRLKLAAMRRLAPELLVTAKTQRWSPEEFLRTLVEAEITARDESNARTRMRTAAFPVTKTLAGFDLAASSIAPATFSYLASLEWIRAAENACLIGPAGTGKSHMLVALGVAAVQAGHRVRYFTAAELVETLYRALADNSVGKVIEALLRCDLIICDELGFAPLDDTGAQLLFRFVAAAYERRSLGIGSHWPFESWGRFLPEHTTAVSLLDRLLHHCHVVVTNGDSYRMKQARARGGGTRTNS
;
A
#
# COMPACT_ATOMS: atom_id res chain seq x y z
N MET A 1 44.33 12.49 -8.61
CA MET A 1 43.92 13.05 -7.28
C MET A 1 42.65 13.86 -7.51
N SER A 2 41.51 13.31 -7.08
CA SER A 2 40.24 14.04 -7.17
C SER A 2 40.20 15.03 -6.01
N THR A 3 40.47 16.28 -6.29
CA THR A 3 40.28 17.35 -5.28
C THR A 3 38.78 17.55 -5.06
N ALA A 4 38.35 17.49 -3.82
CA ALA A 4 36.95 17.75 -3.45
C ALA A 4 36.52 19.13 -4.01
N PRO A 5 35.28 19.26 -4.50
CA PRO A 5 34.81 20.51 -5.06
C PRO A 5 34.78 21.60 -3.97
N PRO A 6 35.04 22.86 -4.34
CA PRO A 6 35.04 23.96 -3.37
C PRO A 6 33.66 24.12 -2.74
N PRO A 7 33.57 24.39 -1.43
CA PRO A 7 32.30 24.57 -0.75
C PRO A 7 31.54 25.78 -1.30
N LEU A 8 30.20 25.74 -1.19
CA LEU A 8 29.36 26.91 -1.50
C LEU A 8 29.65 28.08 -0.53
N ALA A 9 29.42 29.29 -0.98
CA ALA A 9 29.44 30.49 -0.14
C ALA A 9 28.49 30.31 1.07
N ALA A 10 28.88 30.87 2.22
CA ALA A 10 28.18 30.65 3.49
C ALA A 10 26.72 31.16 3.46
N ASP A 11 26.47 32.30 2.86
CA ASP A 11 25.15 32.91 2.65
C ASP A 11 24.25 32.03 1.76
N LEU A 12 24.77 31.52 0.65
CA LEU A 12 24.05 30.60 -0.23
C LEU A 12 23.72 29.29 0.48
N THR A 13 24.69 28.73 1.23
CA THR A 13 24.46 27.52 2.05
C THR A 13 23.36 27.75 3.09
N ALA A 14 23.36 28.92 3.75
CA ALA A 14 22.33 29.30 4.71
C ALA A 14 20.95 29.48 4.05
N GLY A 15 20.90 30.12 2.89
CA GLY A 15 19.67 30.29 2.10
C GLY A 15 19.05 28.95 1.70
N LEU A 16 19.84 28.05 1.12
CA LEU A 16 19.38 26.72 0.73
C LEU A 16 18.90 25.89 1.95
N ARG A 17 19.57 26.03 3.10
CA ARG A 17 19.13 25.38 4.35
C ARG A 17 17.79 25.94 4.82
N ARG A 18 17.61 27.27 4.82
CA ARG A 18 16.36 27.94 5.21
C ARG A 18 15.18 27.51 4.33
N LEU A 19 15.42 27.36 3.04
CA LEU A 19 14.43 26.88 2.05
C LEU A 19 14.25 25.35 2.07
N LYS A 20 15.02 24.63 2.92
CA LYS A 20 15.00 23.16 3.02
C LYS A 20 15.33 22.45 1.69
N LEU A 21 16.23 23.03 0.88
CA LEU A 21 16.68 22.48 -0.39
C LEU A 21 17.96 21.64 -0.18
N ALA A 22 17.76 20.45 0.39
CA ALA A 22 18.87 19.61 0.88
C ALA A 22 19.69 18.99 -0.24
N ALA A 23 19.05 18.52 -1.31
CA ALA A 23 19.74 17.94 -2.46
C ALA A 23 20.50 18.99 -3.25
N MET A 24 19.89 20.15 -3.52
CA MET A 24 20.57 21.28 -4.16
C MET A 24 21.81 21.68 -3.35
N ARG A 25 21.70 21.85 -2.04
CA ARG A 25 22.84 22.21 -1.19
C ARG A 25 23.98 21.20 -1.26
N ARG A 26 23.66 19.90 -1.32
CA ARG A 26 24.64 18.81 -1.38
C ARG A 26 25.33 18.73 -2.75
N LEU A 27 24.56 18.89 -3.84
CA LEU A 27 25.04 18.65 -5.21
C LEU A 27 25.62 19.90 -5.87
N ALA A 28 25.22 21.09 -5.45
CA ALA A 28 25.66 22.33 -6.10
C ALA A 28 27.19 22.52 -6.17
N PRO A 29 28.02 22.14 -5.17
CA PRO A 29 29.47 22.24 -5.29
C PRO A 29 30.03 21.46 -6.50
N GLU A 30 29.62 20.23 -6.68
CA GLU A 30 30.04 19.35 -7.79
C GLU A 30 29.49 19.83 -9.14
N LEU A 31 28.21 20.20 -9.16
CA LEU A 31 27.57 20.67 -10.39
C LEU A 31 28.12 22.01 -10.86
N LEU A 32 28.59 22.89 -9.98
CA LEU A 32 29.30 24.13 -10.35
C LEU A 32 30.61 23.85 -11.08
N VAL A 33 31.38 22.86 -10.64
CA VAL A 33 32.60 22.44 -11.31
C VAL A 33 32.27 21.84 -12.67
N THR A 34 31.27 20.95 -12.73
CA THR A 34 30.82 20.31 -13.99
C THR A 34 30.31 21.34 -14.99
N ALA A 35 29.46 22.26 -14.54
CA ALA A 35 28.90 23.31 -15.39
C ALA A 35 30.01 24.22 -16.01
N LYS A 36 31.02 24.59 -15.21
CA LYS A 36 32.18 25.32 -15.75
C LYS A 36 32.96 24.53 -16.76
N THR A 37 33.27 23.26 -16.50
CA THR A 37 34.06 22.39 -17.37
C THR A 37 33.32 22.09 -18.67
N GLN A 38 32.02 21.84 -18.61
CA GLN A 38 31.17 21.48 -19.75
C GLN A 38 30.52 22.70 -20.42
N ARG A 39 30.78 23.90 -19.91
CA ARG A 39 30.22 25.18 -20.42
C ARG A 39 28.69 25.20 -20.46
N TRP A 40 28.07 24.71 -19.42
CA TRP A 40 26.61 24.76 -19.30
C TRP A 40 26.09 26.20 -19.27
N SER A 41 24.92 26.41 -19.85
CA SER A 41 24.21 27.66 -19.66
C SER A 41 23.73 27.81 -18.20
N PRO A 42 23.51 29.02 -17.70
CA PRO A 42 22.93 29.23 -16.37
C PRO A 42 21.60 28.52 -16.18
N GLU A 43 20.78 28.44 -17.24
CA GLU A 43 19.50 27.74 -17.24
C GLU A 43 19.66 26.21 -17.08
N GLU A 44 20.59 25.59 -17.79
CA GLU A 44 20.90 24.17 -17.65
C GLU A 44 21.38 23.81 -16.23
N PHE A 45 22.25 24.64 -15.67
CA PHE A 45 22.70 24.46 -14.29
C PHE A 45 21.54 24.53 -13.29
N LEU A 46 20.67 25.55 -13.41
CA LEU A 46 19.51 25.72 -12.53
C LEU A 46 18.52 24.55 -12.69
N ARG A 47 18.23 24.14 -13.93
CA ARG A 47 17.36 23.01 -14.25
C ARG A 47 17.86 21.73 -13.57
N THR A 48 19.12 21.40 -13.73
CA THR A 48 19.74 20.21 -13.15
C THR A 48 19.63 20.21 -11.62
N LEU A 49 19.85 21.35 -10.97
CA LEU A 49 19.70 21.49 -9.52
C LEU A 49 18.24 21.29 -9.06
N VAL A 50 17.30 21.90 -9.76
CA VAL A 50 15.87 21.79 -9.45
C VAL A 50 15.39 20.37 -9.62
N GLU A 51 15.74 19.71 -10.72
CA GLU A 51 15.40 18.31 -10.99
C GLU A 51 15.97 17.36 -9.91
N ALA A 52 17.23 17.59 -9.49
CA ALA A 52 17.83 16.82 -8.40
C ALA A 52 17.10 16.98 -7.07
N GLU A 53 16.63 18.19 -6.75
CA GLU A 53 15.84 18.43 -5.51
C GLU A 53 14.45 17.77 -5.60
N ILE A 54 13.77 17.87 -6.74
CA ILE A 54 12.47 17.23 -6.98
C ILE A 54 12.62 15.72 -6.81
N THR A 55 13.58 15.11 -7.51
CA THR A 55 13.82 13.66 -7.42
C THR A 55 14.10 13.22 -5.98
N ALA A 56 14.97 13.92 -5.26
CA ALA A 56 15.28 13.59 -3.88
C ALA A 56 14.06 13.71 -2.93
N ARG A 57 13.19 14.68 -3.17
CA ARG A 57 11.93 14.83 -2.43
C ARG A 57 10.95 13.72 -2.73
N ASP A 58 10.79 13.38 -4.01
CA ASP A 58 9.88 12.32 -4.42
C ASP A 58 10.31 10.97 -3.85
N GLU A 59 11.60 10.65 -3.88
CA GLU A 59 12.16 9.47 -3.23
C GLU A 59 11.95 9.47 -1.71
N SER A 60 12.16 10.60 -1.05
CA SER A 60 11.96 10.74 0.40
C SER A 60 10.50 10.56 0.77
N ASN A 61 9.59 11.15 -0.02
CA ASN A 61 8.16 11.02 0.15
C ASN A 61 7.71 9.57 -0.08
N ALA A 62 8.20 8.90 -1.12
CA ALA A 62 7.91 7.50 -1.42
C ALA A 62 8.37 6.58 -0.27
N ARG A 63 9.62 6.77 0.24
CA ARG A 63 10.11 6.03 1.41
C ARG A 63 9.24 6.25 2.64
N THR A 64 8.80 7.48 2.88
CA THR A 64 7.93 7.80 4.02
C THR A 64 6.56 7.15 3.88
N ARG A 65 5.93 7.23 2.70
CA ARG A 65 4.65 6.57 2.40
C ARG A 65 4.77 5.05 2.56
N MET A 66 5.85 4.44 2.04
CA MET A 66 6.09 3.00 2.14
C MET A 66 6.17 2.56 3.61
N ARG A 67 6.93 3.29 4.44
CA ARG A 67 7.02 3.01 5.88
C ARG A 67 5.67 3.20 6.58
N THR A 68 4.94 4.25 6.23
CA THR A 68 3.62 4.54 6.83
C THR A 68 2.57 3.53 6.43
N ALA A 69 2.67 2.95 5.23
CA ALA A 69 1.75 1.90 4.77
C ALA A 69 1.78 0.66 5.66
N ALA A 70 2.89 0.38 6.35
CA ALA A 70 3.05 -0.70 7.33
C ALA A 70 2.77 -2.10 6.74
N PHE A 71 3.26 -2.37 5.54
CA PHE A 71 3.15 -3.70 4.95
C PHE A 71 3.95 -4.74 5.77
N PRO A 72 3.40 -5.94 6.01
CA PRO A 72 4.10 -6.99 6.77
C PRO A 72 5.33 -7.53 6.03
N VAL A 73 5.27 -7.51 4.71
CA VAL A 73 6.35 -7.89 3.77
C VAL A 73 6.25 -7.05 2.52
N THR A 74 7.35 -6.84 1.82
CA THR A 74 7.30 -6.18 0.51
C THR A 74 7.01 -7.23 -0.56
N LYS A 75 5.95 -7.01 -1.34
CA LYS A 75 5.56 -7.79 -2.51
C LYS A 75 5.34 -6.85 -3.67
N THR A 76 5.63 -7.31 -4.90
CA THR A 76 5.47 -6.51 -6.11
C THR A 76 4.58 -7.22 -7.12
N LEU A 77 3.94 -6.46 -8.01
CA LEU A 77 3.15 -7.02 -9.11
C LEU A 77 4.02 -7.86 -10.05
N ALA A 78 5.26 -7.45 -10.30
CA ALA A 78 6.22 -8.21 -11.10
C ALA A 78 6.63 -9.55 -10.45
N GLY A 79 6.58 -9.62 -9.13
CA GLY A 79 6.86 -10.86 -8.38
C GLY A 79 5.62 -11.76 -8.18
N PHE A 80 4.46 -11.37 -8.73
CA PHE A 80 3.24 -12.18 -8.65
C PHE A 80 3.19 -13.16 -9.82
N ASP A 81 3.14 -14.45 -9.51
CA ASP A 81 3.01 -15.51 -10.53
C ASP A 81 1.54 -15.61 -10.99
N LEU A 82 1.21 -14.81 -12.01
CA LEU A 82 -0.14 -14.80 -12.56
C LEU A 82 -0.52 -16.14 -13.20
N ALA A 83 0.43 -16.83 -13.81
CA ALA A 83 0.17 -18.13 -14.47
C ALA A 83 -0.17 -19.23 -13.45
N ALA A 84 0.36 -19.15 -12.23
CA ALA A 84 0.04 -20.05 -11.14
C ALA A 84 -1.21 -19.63 -10.34
N SER A 85 -1.82 -18.50 -10.66
CA SER A 85 -3.01 -17.98 -10.01
C SER A 85 -4.27 -18.26 -10.83
N SER A 86 -5.45 -18.17 -10.21
CA SER A 86 -6.75 -18.22 -10.88
C SER A 86 -7.27 -16.84 -11.31
N ILE A 87 -6.46 -15.77 -11.15
CA ILE A 87 -6.86 -14.41 -11.50
C ILE A 87 -6.78 -14.23 -13.01
N ALA A 88 -7.87 -13.81 -13.63
CA ALA A 88 -7.89 -13.54 -15.06
C ALA A 88 -6.92 -12.39 -15.43
N PRO A 89 -6.14 -12.50 -16.52
CA PRO A 89 -5.18 -11.47 -16.92
C PRO A 89 -5.80 -10.07 -17.07
N ALA A 90 -7.02 -9.97 -17.59
CA ALA A 90 -7.74 -8.69 -17.71
C ALA A 90 -8.03 -8.06 -16.36
N THR A 91 -8.47 -8.84 -15.38
CA THR A 91 -8.71 -8.40 -13.99
C THR A 91 -7.42 -7.97 -13.33
N PHE A 92 -6.34 -8.74 -13.50
CA PHE A 92 -5.02 -8.37 -13.00
C PHE A 92 -4.55 -7.02 -13.58
N SER A 93 -4.64 -6.86 -14.91
CA SER A 93 -4.23 -5.62 -15.59
C SER A 93 -5.05 -4.42 -15.13
N TYR A 94 -6.36 -4.57 -14.99
CA TYR A 94 -7.22 -3.52 -14.47
C TYR A 94 -6.85 -3.11 -13.03
N LEU A 95 -6.70 -4.06 -12.12
CA LEU A 95 -6.29 -3.75 -10.75
C LEU A 95 -4.90 -3.11 -10.69
N ALA A 96 -3.97 -3.57 -11.55
CA ALA A 96 -2.62 -3.03 -11.65
C ALA A 96 -2.58 -1.60 -12.21
N SER A 97 -3.59 -1.16 -12.97
CA SER A 97 -3.70 0.24 -13.45
C SER A 97 -3.96 1.24 -12.33
N LEU A 98 -4.46 0.77 -11.18
CA LEU A 98 -4.82 1.58 -10.00
C LEU A 98 -5.91 2.64 -10.26
N GLU A 99 -6.61 2.57 -11.40
CA GLU A 99 -7.69 3.51 -11.72
C GLU A 99 -8.86 3.39 -10.75
N TRP A 100 -9.15 2.18 -10.26
CA TRP A 100 -10.16 1.92 -9.24
C TRP A 100 -9.91 2.70 -7.94
N ILE A 101 -8.63 2.98 -7.59
CA ILE A 101 -8.30 3.81 -6.41
C ILE A 101 -8.71 5.27 -6.65
N ARG A 102 -8.51 5.78 -7.87
CA ARG A 102 -8.92 7.14 -8.22
C ARG A 102 -10.42 7.31 -8.27
N ALA A 103 -11.13 6.23 -8.64
CA ALA A 103 -12.59 6.17 -8.69
C ALA A 103 -13.23 5.93 -7.31
N ALA A 104 -12.44 5.78 -6.23
CA ALA A 104 -12.89 5.38 -4.90
C ALA A 104 -13.67 4.05 -4.88
N GLU A 105 -13.35 3.13 -5.79
CA GLU A 105 -13.90 1.78 -5.86
C GLU A 105 -13.12 0.82 -4.95
N ASN A 106 -13.71 -0.32 -4.64
CA ASN A 106 -13.13 -1.34 -3.77
C ASN A 106 -12.57 -2.52 -4.57
N ALA A 107 -11.67 -3.28 -3.96
CA ALA A 107 -11.20 -4.57 -4.48
C ALA A 107 -11.31 -5.63 -3.37
N CYS A 108 -12.10 -6.68 -3.62
CA CYS A 108 -12.29 -7.80 -2.69
C CYS A 108 -11.69 -9.07 -3.28
N LEU A 109 -10.64 -9.58 -2.64
CA LEU A 109 -9.98 -10.84 -3.00
C LEU A 109 -10.45 -11.94 -2.05
N ILE A 110 -11.16 -12.92 -2.59
CA ILE A 110 -11.85 -13.97 -1.82
C ILE A 110 -11.35 -15.34 -2.25
N GLY A 111 -11.22 -16.27 -1.31
CA GLY A 111 -10.88 -17.66 -1.62
C GLY A 111 -9.98 -18.32 -0.56
N PRO A 112 -9.61 -19.59 -0.76
CA PRO A 112 -8.87 -20.39 0.19
C PRO A 112 -7.51 -19.79 0.60
N ALA A 113 -6.97 -20.22 1.74
CA ALA A 113 -5.65 -19.81 2.19
C ALA A 113 -4.55 -20.24 1.19
N GLY A 114 -3.56 -19.37 0.96
CA GLY A 114 -2.42 -19.68 0.11
C GLY A 114 -2.63 -19.46 -1.40
N THR A 115 -3.77 -18.94 -1.84
CA THR A 115 -4.09 -18.65 -3.26
C THR A 115 -3.58 -17.29 -3.77
N GLY A 116 -2.78 -16.56 -2.98
CA GLY A 116 -2.11 -15.33 -3.42
C GLY A 116 -2.82 -14.03 -3.05
N LYS A 117 -3.97 -14.05 -2.35
CA LYS A 117 -4.74 -12.84 -1.97
C LYS A 117 -3.89 -11.76 -1.28
N SER A 118 -3.27 -12.10 -0.15
CA SER A 118 -2.40 -11.18 0.60
C SER A 118 -1.21 -10.69 -0.24
N HIS A 119 -0.62 -11.58 -1.08
CA HIS A 119 0.44 -11.16 -1.99
C HIS A 119 -0.07 -10.09 -2.96
N MET A 120 -1.22 -10.33 -3.59
CA MET A 120 -1.81 -9.38 -4.55
C MET A 120 -2.19 -8.06 -3.87
N LEU A 121 -2.84 -8.09 -2.70
CA LEU A 121 -3.19 -6.87 -1.94
C LEU A 121 -1.96 -6.05 -1.57
N VAL A 122 -0.91 -6.69 -1.05
CA VAL A 122 0.34 -5.99 -0.73
C VAL A 122 1.00 -5.46 -2.00
N ALA A 123 1.04 -6.23 -3.09
CA ALA A 123 1.63 -5.80 -4.35
C ALA A 123 0.90 -4.58 -4.96
N LEU A 124 -0.44 -4.58 -4.91
CA LEU A 124 -1.26 -3.43 -5.30
C LEU A 124 -0.98 -2.21 -4.41
N GLY A 125 -0.90 -2.42 -3.10
CA GLY A 125 -0.56 -1.36 -2.14
C GLY A 125 0.82 -0.77 -2.39
N VAL A 126 1.83 -1.60 -2.66
CA VAL A 126 3.20 -1.16 -3.01
C VAL A 126 3.19 -0.36 -4.32
N ALA A 127 2.50 -0.84 -5.36
CA ALA A 127 2.34 -0.13 -6.62
C ALA A 127 1.62 1.22 -6.43
N ALA A 128 0.57 1.25 -5.59
CA ALA A 128 -0.14 2.49 -5.25
C ALA A 128 0.76 3.50 -4.54
N VAL A 129 1.61 3.07 -3.59
CA VAL A 129 2.59 3.95 -2.95
C VAL A 129 3.58 4.52 -3.96
N GLN A 130 4.08 3.68 -4.89
CA GLN A 130 4.98 4.10 -5.95
C GLN A 130 4.33 5.10 -6.91
N ALA A 131 3.03 4.93 -7.18
CA ALA A 131 2.22 5.88 -7.97
C ALA A 131 1.85 7.16 -7.20
N GLY A 132 2.28 7.31 -5.94
CA GLY A 132 2.08 8.52 -5.14
C GLY A 132 0.89 8.49 -4.19
N HIS A 133 0.11 7.41 -4.15
CA HIS A 133 -1.02 7.25 -3.24
C HIS A 133 -0.57 7.06 -1.78
N ARG A 134 -1.41 7.47 -0.86
CA ARG A 134 -1.28 7.18 0.57
C ARG A 134 -1.99 5.87 0.86
N VAL A 135 -1.25 4.89 1.33
CA VAL A 135 -1.78 3.56 1.62
C VAL A 135 -1.60 3.22 3.09
N ARG A 136 -2.55 2.48 3.65
CA ARG A 136 -2.43 1.86 4.97
C ARG A 136 -2.86 0.40 4.89
N TYR A 137 -2.02 -0.48 5.43
CA TYR A 137 -2.30 -1.91 5.55
C TYR A 137 -2.63 -2.26 6.98
N PHE A 138 -3.63 -3.13 7.14
CA PHE A 138 -4.00 -3.77 8.40
C PHE A 138 -4.41 -5.21 8.12
N THR A 139 -4.19 -6.08 9.07
CA THR A 139 -5.06 -7.24 9.23
C THR A 139 -6.41 -6.78 9.81
N ALA A 140 -7.47 -7.56 9.61
CA ALA A 140 -8.78 -7.23 10.20
C ALA A 140 -8.70 -7.11 11.73
N ALA A 141 -7.91 -7.97 12.38
CA ALA A 141 -7.69 -7.93 13.83
C ALA A 141 -7.04 -6.61 14.26
N GLU A 142 -5.98 -6.16 13.58
CA GLU A 142 -5.29 -4.89 13.90
C GLU A 142 -6.19 -3.67 13.67
N LEU A 143 -6.99 -3.68 12.61
CA LEU A 143 -7.94 -2.60 12.34
C LEU A 143 -8.99 -2.50 13.44
N VAL A 144 -9.62 -3.62 13.79
CA VAL A 144 -10.65 -3.69 14.84
C VAL A 144 -10.05 -3.32 16.19
N GLU A 145 -8.86 -3.81 16.55
CA GLU A 145 -8.15 -3.41 17.78
C GLU A 145 -7.87 -1.90 17.81
N THR A 146 -7.46 -1.32 16.70
CA THR A 146 -7.24 0.14 16.59
C THR A 146 -8.53 0.92 16.86
N LEU A 147 -9.66 0.45 16.34
CA LEU A 147 -10.96 1.07 16.56
C LEU A 147 -11.46 0.86 18.00
N TYR A 148 -11.18 -0.30 18.62
CA TYR A 148 -11.51 -0.56 20.03
C TYR A 148 -10.75 0.38 20.98
N ARG A 149 -9.45 0.57 20.75
CA ARG A 149 -8.66 1.54 21.54
C ARG A 149 -9.26 2.94 21.41
N ALA A 150 -9.65 3.33 20.21
CA ALA A 150 -10.29 4.61 19.97
C ALA A 150 -11.68 4.73 20.62
N LEU A 151 -12.40 3.61 20.79
CA LEU A 151 -13.68 3.59 21.52
C LEU A 151 -13.46 3.88 23.00
N ALA A 152 -12.46 3.28 23.63
CA ALA A 152 -12.12 3.53 25.03
C ALA A 152 -11.78 5.01 25.27
N ASP A 153 -11.15 5.68 24.33
CA ASP A 153 -10.75 7.10 24.40
C ASP A 153 -11.82 8.06 23.84
N ASN A 154 -13.01 7.55 23.47
CA ASN A 154 -14.07 8.33 22.80
C ASN A 154 -13.55 9.09 21.54
N SER A 155 -12.65 8.48 20.79
CA SER A 155 -11.95 9.11 19.65
C SER A 155 -12.18 8.38 18.31
N VAL A 156 -13.12 7.42 18.23
CA VAL A 156 -13.39 6.60 17.03
C VAL A 156 -13.55 7.44 15.78
N GLY A 157 -14.33 8.52 15.84
CA GLY A 157 -14.52 9.41 14.68
C GLY A 157 -13.22 10.05 14.20
N LYS A 158 -12.37 10.48 15.13
CA LYS A 158 -11.05 11.08 14.80
C LYS A 158 -10.12 10.06 14.15
N VAL A 159 -10.12 8.82 14.66
CA VAL A 159 -9.28 7.74 14.11
C VAL A 159 -9.77 7.36 12.71
N ILE A 160 -11.07 7.18 12.51
CA ILE A 160 -11.64 6.93 11.19
C ILE A 160 -11.27 8.05 10.20
N GLU A 161 -11.48 9.32 10.56
CA GLU A 161 -11.10 10.44 9.67
C GLU A 161 -9.58 10.50 9.41
N ALA A 162 -8.75 10.06 10.35
CA ALA A 162 -7.30 9.96 10.13
C ALA A 162 -6.97 8.84 9.13
N LEU A 163 -7.64 7.69 9.20
CA LEU A 163 -7.50 6.60 8.23
C LEU A 163 -7.98 7.02 6.84
N LEU A 164 -9.08 7.76 6.75
CA LEU A 164 -9.62 8.26 5.49
C LEU A 164 -8.77 9.36 4.82
N ARG A 165 -7.65 9.78 5.41
CA ARG A 165 -6.62 10.55 4.69
C ARG A 165 -5.80 9.68 3.74
N CYS A 166 -5.86 8.35 3.87
CA CYS A 166 -5.29 7.43 2.89
C CYS A 166 -6.22 7.31 1.69
N ASP A 167 -5.64 7.10 0.51
CA ASP A 167 -6.38 6.87 -0.72
C ASP A 167 -6.83 5.40 -0.81
N LEU A 168 -6.04 4.50 -0.24
CA LEU A 168 -6.30 3.07 -0.15
C LEU A 168 -6.06 2.56 1.27
N ILE A 169 -7.04 1.87 1.85
CA ILE A 169 -6.88 1.13 3.09
C ILE A 169 -7.06 -0.37 2.78
N ILE A 170 -6.04 -1.16 3.10
CA ILE A 170 -6.07 -2.61 2.94
C ILE A 170 -6.43 -3.24 4.29
N CYS A 171 -7.47 -4.09 4.28
CA CYS A 171 -7.89 -4.91 5.40
C CYS A 171 -7.80 -6.38 4.97
N ASP A 172 -6.71 -7.02 5.31
CA ASP A 172 -6.46 -8.42 4.97
C ASP A 172 -6.93 -9.36 6.10
N GLU A 173 -7.07 -10.65 5.80
CA GLU A 173 -7.48 -11.70 6.74
C GLU A 173 -8.87 -11.48 7.37
N LEU A 174 -9.77 -10.80 6.65
CA LEU A 174 -11.13 -10.59 7.15
C LEU A 174 -11.89 -11.91 7.29
N GLY A 175 -12.42 -12.13 8.48
CA GLY A 175 -13.12 -13.37 8.84
C GLY A 175 -12.21 -14.49 9.35
N PHE A 176 -10.90 -14.23 9.57
CA PHE A 176 -10.01 -15.23 10.20
C PHE A 176 -10.44 -15.55 11.64
N ALA A 177 -10.90 -14.56 12.38
CA ALA A 177 -11.50 -14.72 13.70
C ALA A 177 -12.90 -14.09 13.72
N PRO A 178 -13.85 -14.65 14.50
CA PRO A 178 -15.15 -14.04 14.70
C PRO A 178 -15.02 -12.69 15.42
N LEU A 179 -15.86 -11.75 15.06
CA LEU A 179 -15.98 -10.46 15.73
C LEU A 179 -17.11 -10.55 16.77
N ASP A 180 -16.99 -9.82 17.84
CA ASP A 180 -18.13 -9.54 18.72
C ASP A 180 -18.99 -8.39 18.15
N ASP A 181 -20.13 -8.13 18.77
CA ASP A 181 -21.08 -7.11 18.31
C ASP A 181 -20.43 -5.73 18.20
N THR A 182 -19.60 -5.35 19.15
CA THR A 182 -18.92 -4.05 19.16
C THR A 182 -17.90 -3.95 18.03
N GLY A 183 -17.10 -4.99 17.81
CA GLY A 183 -16.11 -5.05 16.72
C GLY A 183 -16.77 -4.99 15.35
N ALA A 184 -17.89 -5.69 15.17
CA ALA A 184 -18.69 -5.66 13.94
C ALA A 184 -19.26 -4.25 13.68
N GLN A 185 -19.81 -3.59 14.70
CA GLN A 185 -20.33 -2.23 14.60
C GLN A 185 -19.23 -1.20 14.29
N LEU A 186 -18.05 -1.34 14.90
CA LEU A 186 -16.90 -0.47 14.62
C LEU A 186 -16.41 -0.64 13.19
N LEU A 187 -16.30 -1.90 12.71
CA LEU A 187 -15.95 -2.19 11.33
C LEU A 187 -16.99 -1.61 10.35
N PHE A 188 -18.27 -1.78 10.65
CA PHE A 188 -19.35 -1.18 9.86
C PHE A 188 -19.23 0.36 9.80
N ARG A 189 -19.01 1.03 10.94
CA ARG A 189 -18.81 2.48 10.97
C ARG A 189 -17.64 2.92 10.10
N PHE A 190 -16.54 2.17 10.11
CA PHE A 190 -15.38 2.43 9.28
C PHE A 190 -15.71 2.27 7.79
N VAL A 191 -16.32 1.14 7.38
CA VAL A 191 -16.70 0.89 5.98
C VAL A 191 -17.70 1.93 5.48
N ALA A 192 -18.71 2.27 6.31
CA ALA A 192 -19.70 3.30 5.97
C ALA A 192 -19.07 4.68 5.80
N ALA A 193 -18.06 5.03 6.60
CA ALA A 193 -17.34 6.28 6.46
C ALA A 193 -16.40 6.32 5.25
N ALA A 194 -15.89 5.17 4.82
CA ALA A 194 -15.04 5.03 3.63
C ALA A 194 -15.84 5.01 2.32
N TYR A 195 -17.10 4.60 2.37
CA TYR A 195 -17.99 4.43 1.22
C TYR A 195 -17.97 5.66 0.31
N GLU A 196 -17.73 5.46 -0.99
CA GLU A 196 -17.59 6.49 -2.05
C GLU A 196 -16.56 7.59 -1.76
N ARG A 197 -15.77 7.47 -0.71
CA ARG A 197 -14.73 8.45 -0.34
C ARG A 197 -13.33 7.92 -0.52
N ARG A 198 -13.13 6.64 -0.27
CA ARG A 198 -11.81 5.98 -0.30
C ARG A 198 -11.95 4.54 -0.72
N SER A 199 -10.89 4.02 -1.33
CA SER A 199 -10.84 2.62 -1.75
C SER A 199 -10.45 1.71 -0.61
N LEU A 200 -11.14 0.56 -0.53
CA LEU A 200 -10.81 -0.53 0.37
C LEU A 200 -10.30 -1.73 -0.42
N GLY A 201 -9.16 -2.27 0.00
CA GLY A 201 -8.63 -3.55 -0.47
C GLY A 201 -8.91 -4.62 0.57
N ILE A 202 -9.80 -5.57 0.29
CA ILE A 202 -10.24 -6.57 1.27
C ILE A 202 -9.70 -7.94 0.89
N GLY A 203 -9.09 -8.64 1.85
CA GLY A 203 -8.72 -10.05 1.74
C GLY A 203 -9.55 -10.91 2.68
N SER A 204 -10.30 -11.89 2.14
CA SER A 204 -11.08 -12.83 2.96
C SER A 204 -10.92 -14.26 2.44
N HIS A 205 -10.94 -15.22 3.36
CA HIS A 205 -10.98 -16.63 2.98
C HIS A 205 -12.41 -17.17 2.85
N TRP A 206 -13.39 -16.41 3.32
CA TRP A 206 -14.81 -16.76 3.24
C TRP A 206 -15.48 -16.11 2.04
N PRO A 207 -16.29 -16.87 1.28
CA PRO A 207 -17.20 -16.26 0.33
C PRO A 207 -18.24 -15.40 1.04
N PHE A 208 -18.82 -14.43 0.35
CA PHE A 208 -19.72 -13.42 0.95
C PHE A 208 -20.92 -14.04 1.69
N GLU A 209 -21.46 -15.13 1.17
CA GLU A 209 -22.59 -15.87 1.76
C GLU A 209 -22.25 -16.46 3.15
N SER A 210 -20.97 -16.60 3.43
CA SER A 210 -20.45 -17.12 4.69
C SER A 210 -20.02 -16.04 5.69
N TRP A 211 -20.15 -14.75 5.35
CA TRP A 211 -19.70 -13.65 6.23
C TRP A 211 -20.50 -13.55 7.53
N GLY A 212 -21.75 -14.08 7.55
CA GLY A 212 -22.51 -14.25 8.78
C GLY A 212 -21.88 -15.19 9.82
N ARG A 213 -20.80 -15.93 9.46
CA ARG A 213 -20.09 -16.79 10.41
C ARG A 213 -19.16 -16.02 11.35
N PHE A 214 -18.71 -14.84 10.94
CA PHE A 214 -17.81 -14.02 11.75
C PHE A 214 -18.37 -12.64 12.09
N LEU A 215 -19.51 -12.27 11.49
CA LEU A 215 -20.27 -11.08 11.84
C LEU A 215 -21.51 -11.50 12.62
N PRO A 216 -21.65 -11.12 13.89
CA PRO A 216 -22.67 -11.67 14.79
C PRO A 216 -24.10 -11.26 14.42
N GLU A 217 -24.28 -10.06 13.84
CA GLU A 217 -25.60 -9.57 13.43
C GLU A 217 -25.81 -9.66 11.93
N HIS A 218 -26.80 -10.42 11.50
CA HIS A 218 -27.17 -10.58 10.09
C HIS A 218 -27.43 -9.22 9.41
N THR A 219 -28.12 -8.31 10.05
CA THR A 219 -28.43 -6.98 9.50
C THR A 219 -27.19 -6.14 9.28
N THR A 220 -26.27 -6.16 10.24
CA THR A 220 -24.96 -5.47 10.13
C THR A 220 -24.10 -6.07 9.01
N ALA A 221 -24.11 -7.41 8.89
CA ALA A 221 -23.39 -8.11 7.81
C ALA A 221 -23.93 -7.71 6.43
N VAL A 222 -25.24 -7.72 6.23
CA VAL A 222 -25.90 -7.34 4.97
C VAL A 222 -25.61 -5.88 4.62
N SER A 223 -25.73 -4.97 5.58
CA SER A 223 -25.50 -3.53 5.36
C SER A 223 -24.04 -3.20 5.09
N LEU A 224 -23.09 -3.97 5.66
CA LEU A 224 -21.66 -3.85 5.40
C LEU A 224 -21.34 -4.33 3.99
N LEU A 225 -21.85 -5.50 3.60
CA LEU A 225 -21.67 -6.07 2.28
C LEU A 225 -22.25 -5.16 1.19
N ASP A 226 -23.45 -4.63 1.38
CA ASP A 226 -24.08 -3.72 0.43
C ASP A 226 -23.17 -2.54 0.07
N ARG A 227 -22.62 -1.85 1.09
CA ARG A 227 -21.70 -0.72 0.86
C ARG A 227 -20.36 -1.14 0.27
N LEU A 228 -19.83 -2.27 0.73
CA LEU A 228 -18.53 -2.75 0.28
C LEU A 228 -18.57 -3.20 -1.17
N LEU A 229 -19.69 -3.83 -1.60
CA LEU A 229 -19.84 -4.43 -2.93
C LEU A 229 -20.40 -3.50 -3.98
N HIS A 230 -21.02 -2.38 -3.59
CA HIS A 230 -21.67 -1.47 -4.53
C HIS A 230 -20.76 -1.01 -5.67
N HIS A 231 -19.50 -0.68 -5.37
CA HIS A 231 -18.47 -0.35 -6.35
C HIS A 231 -17.23 -1.22 -6.09
N CYS A 232 -17.32 -2.52 -6.35
CA CYS A 232 -16.27 -3.45 -5.96
C CYS A 232 -15.85 -4.39 -7.10
N HIS A 233 -14.56 -4.50 -7.30
CA HIS A 233 -13.94 -5.52 -8.14
C HIS A 233 -13.74 -6.79 -7.31
N VAL A 234 -14.63 -7.76 -7.50
CA VAL A 234 -14.58 -9.04 -6.80
C VAL A 234 -13.66 -10.00 -7.55
N VAL A 235 -12.64 -10.48 -6.87
CA VAL A 235 -11.67 -11.44 -7.38
C VAL A 235 -11.77 -12.73 -6.58
N VAL A 236 -12.34 -13.76 -7.18
CA VAL A 236 -12.42 -15.08 -6.56
C VAL A 236 -11.15 -15.86 -6.91
N THR A 237 -10.38 -16.22 -5.89
CA THR A 237 -9.17 -17.03 -6.07
C THR A 237 -9.47 -18.47 -5.68
N ASN A 238 -9.04 -19.41 -6.53
CA ASN A 238 -9.24 -20.85 -6.37
C ASN A 238 -7.92 -21.60 -6.51
N GLY A 239 -7.91 -22.87 -6.17
CA GLY A 239 -6.79 -23.79 -6.36
C GLY A 239 -6.03 -24.10 -5.07
N ASP A 240 -4.98 -24.90 -5.24
CA ASP A 240 -4.12 -25.35 -4.13
C ASP A 240 -3.25 -24.23 -3.59
N SER A 241 -2.91 -24.35 -2.32
CA SER A 241 -1.99 -23.41 -1.67
C SER A 241 -0.63 -23.37 -2.37
N TYR A 242 -0.27 -22.22 -2.94
CA TYR A 242 1.04 -21.98 -3.54
C TYR A 242 2.18 -22.21 -2.53
N ARG A 243 1.97 -21.84 -1.28
CA ARG A 243 2.93 -22.09 -0.18
C ARG A 243 3.16 -23.59 0.04
N MET A 244 2.09 -24.39 -0.02
CA MET A 244 2.21 -25.84 0.12
C MET A 244 2.89 -26.49 -1.11
N LYS A 245 2.60 -26.00 -2.32
CA LYS A 245 3.29 -26.44 -3.54
C LYS A 245 4.80 -26.17 -3.45
N GLN A 246 5.19 -24.97 -3.05
CA GLN A 246 6.61 -24.63 -2.85
C GLN A 246 7.28 -25.45 -1.75
N ALA A 247 6.60 -25.68 -0.63
CA ALA A 247 7.14 -26.52 0.46
C ALA A 247 7.39 -27.96 -0.01
N ARG A 248 6.45 -28.54 -0.75
CA ARG A 248 6.59 -29.89 -1.35
C ARG A 248 7.74 -29.94 -2.37
N ALA A 249 7.88 -28.93 -3.23
CA ALA A 249 8.98 -28.85 -4.20
C ALA A 249 10.36 -28.76 -3.51
N ARG A 250 10.46 -28.07 -2.37
CA ARG A 250 11.70 -28.00 -1.58
C ARG A 250 11.98 -29.27 -0.80
N GLY A 251 10.94 -29.99 -0.32
CA GLY A 251 11.07 -31.22 0.45
C GLY A 251 11.31 -32.47 -0.41
N GLY A 252 11.03 -32.44 -1.73
CA GLY A 252 11.25 -33.53 -2.66
C GLY A 252 12.71 -33.75 -3.07
N GLY A 253 13.64 -32.90 -2.63
CA GLY A 253 15.07 -33.01 -2.93
C GLY A 253 15.89 -33.92 -2.00
N THR A 254 15.28 -34.58 -1.03
CA THR A 254 15.99 -35.43 -0.04
C THR A 254 15.39 -36.83 0.06
N ARG A 255 15.40 -37.60 -1.05
CA ARG A 255 15.27 -39.06 -1.00
C ARG A 255 15.86 -39.68 -2.26
N THR A 256 17.17 -39.78 -2.32
CA THR A 256 17.87 -40.84 -3.03
C THR A 256 19.23 -41.00 -2.36
N ASN A 257 19.30 -41.93 -1.40
CA ASN A 257 20.48 -42.77 -1.16
C ASN A 257 20.11 -43.78 -0.08
N SER A 258 19.77 -44.96 -0.49
CA SER A 258 20.19 -46.24 0.08
C SER A 258 19.82 -47.35 -0.87
#